data_c02eb31de5958ff0cff4a3b08b9c564c
#
_entry.id   c02eb31de5958ff0cff4a3b08b9c564c
#
_cell.length_a   1.000
_cell.length_b   1.000
_cell.length_c   1.000
_cell.angle_alpha   90.00
_cell.angle_beta   90.00
_cell.angle_gamma   90.00
#
_symmetry.space_group_name_H-M   'P 1'
#
loop_
_entity.id
_entity.type
_entity.pdbx_description
1 polymer ?
#
loop_
_entity_poly.entity_id
_entity_poly.type
_entity_poly.pdbx_seq_one_letter_code
_entity_poly.pdbx_strand_id
1 'polypeptide(L)'
;MQLATVLTPMSETNLRLAAQCGVTDVVDRYPGTTIDEVRAAKSRVAEYDLNLSVIEGYLPIEQIKLGRDDGSELEELKQLVRHMGQAEIPILCYNFMAGTDWVRTRLDAPERGGALVTGFNLKDVQQAFLLGHDSMGTPYKRDEEVVAANDLWRRLGRLLEELVPVAEQAGVTLTMHPDDPPLPALLGKSRIMNSVESFEKLIQLVPSPRNAICFCQGTFPTMGVDLVDAIRRLGSHIRYVHYRDVRGCPESFVETFHDNGPTDMPATMRALREVGFDGPIRPDHVPQLVGEEDGEPGYTMLGRLFAYGYIRGLMQATE
;
A
#
# COMPACT_ATOMS: atom_id res chain seq x y z
N MET A 1 11.60 4.23 -13.07
CA MET A 1 10.60 3.39 -12.38
C MET A 1 11.14 1.99 -12.22
N GLN A 2 10.97 1.34 -11.06
CA GLN A 2 11.38 -0.03 -10.78
C GLN A 2 10.12 -0.90 -10.64
N LEU A 3 10.08 -2.05 -11.33
CA LEU A 3 9.00 -3.01 -11.12
C LEU A 3 9.21 -3.72 -9.78
N ALA A 4 8.28 -3.50 -8.86
CA ALA A 4 8.34 -4.03 -7.50
C ALA A 4 7.24 -5.05 -7.22
N THR A 5 7.37 -5.80 -6.13
CA THR A 5 6.36 -6.78 -5.69
C THR A 5 6.33 -6.99 -4.19
N VAL A 6 5.14 -7.27 -3.66
CA VAL A 6 4.96 -8.00 -2.38
C VAL A 6 4.78 -9.47 -2.70
N LEU A 7 5.38 -10.36 -1.97
CA LEU A 7 5.24 -11.82 -2.13
C LEU A 7 4.65 -12.45 -0.87
N THR A 8 3.59 -13.22 -1.05
CA THR A 8 2.94 -14.01 0.01
C THR A 8 2.68 -15.43 -0.49
N PRO A 9 3.38 -16.44 0.05
CA PRO A 9 4.54 -16.28 0.94
C PRO A 9 5.77 -15.77 0.19
N MET A 10 6.72 -15.16 0.92
CA MET A 10 8.03 -14.81 0.37
C MET A 10 8.93 -16.07 0.33
N SER A 11 8.56 -17.02 -0.54
CA SER A 11 9.29 -18.28 -0.76
C SER A 11 10.38 -18.12 -1.81
N GLU A 12 11.36 -19.05 -1.80
CA GLU A 12 12.38 -19.14 -2.86
C GLU A 12 11.75 -19.20 -4.25
N THR A 13 10.71 -20.03 -4.43
CA THR A 13 10.01 -20.16 -5.72
C THR A 13 9.43 -18.83 -6.19
N ASN A 14 8.74 -18.11 -5.30
CA ASN A 14 8.11 -16.84 -5.65
C ASN A 14 9.13 -15.74 -5.93
N LEU A 15 10.26 -15.69 -5.19
CA LEU A 15 11.37 -14.79 -5.46
C LEU A 15 11.98 -15.05 -6.84
N ARG A 16 12.26 -16.33 -7.17
CA ARG A 16 12.78 -16.70 -8.50
C ARG A 16 11.81 -16.34 -9.63
N LEU A 17 10.52 -16.64 -9.47
CA LEU A 17 9.50 -16.29 -10.46
C LEU A 17 9.40 -14.78 -10.68
N ALA A 18 9.42 -14.00 -9.61
CA ALA A 18 9.43 -12.54 -9.71
C ALA A 18 10.66 -12.02 -10.49
N ALA A 19 11.86 -12.48 -10.13
CA ALA A 19 13.09 -12.11 -10.83
C ALA A 19 13.06 -12.51 -12.32
N GLN A 20 12.60 -13.72 -12.63
CA GLN A 20 12.46 -14.21 -14.02
C GLN A 20 11.47 -13.38 -14.84
N CYS A 21 10.45 -12.79 -14.22
CA CYS A 21 9.50 -11.89 -14.86
C CYS A 21 9.99 -10.43 -14.94
N GLY A 22 11.22 -10.16 -14.50
CA GLY A 22 11.85 -8.85 -14.58
C GLY A 22 11.45 -7.88 -13.47
N VAL A 23 10.96 -8.39 -12.35
CA VAL A 23 10.90 -7.63 -11.10
C VAL A 23 12.31 -7.33 -10.64
N THR A 24 12.55 -6.11 -10.19
CA THR A 24 13.85 -5.66 -9.67
C THR A 24 13.82 -5.38 -8.17
N ASP A 25 12.63 -5.14 -7.63
CA ASP A 25 12.45 -4.64 -6.27
C ASP A 25 11.40 -5.45 -5.51
N VAL A 26 11.65 -5.66 -4.23
CA VAL A 26 10.74 -6.34 -3.31
C VAL A 26 10.26 -5.36 -2.25
N VAL A 27 9.02 -5.52 -1.89
CA VAL A 27 8.38 -4.89 -0.75
C VAL A 27 8.19 -5.94 0.32
N ASP A 28 8.77 -5.75 1.49
CA ASP A 28 8.60 -6.68 2.61
C ASP A 28 7.70 -6.08 3.70
N ARG A 29 7.15 -6.94 4.52
CA ARG A 29 6.39 -6.56 5.71
C ARG A 29 7.37 -6.15 6.82
N TYR A 30 6.84 -5.56 7.88
CA TYR A 30 7.62 -5.21 9.06
C TYR A 30 8.47 -6.38 9.56
N PRO A 31 9.81 -6.28 9.51
CA PRO A 31 10.70 -7.41 9.83
C PRO A 31 11.09 -7.48 11.30
N GLY A 32 10.66 -6.50 12.11
CA GLY A 32 11.20 -6.19 13.43
C GLY A 32 12.01 -4.89 13.41
N THR A 33 12.42 -4.42 14.60
CA THR A 33 13.13 -3.13 14.74
C THR A 33 14.63 -3.24 14.81
N THR A 34 15.19 -4.42 15.10
CA THR A 34 16.65 -4.55 15.25
C THR A 34 17.36 -4.46 13.90
N ILE A 35 18.59 -3.96 13.91
CA ILE A 35 19.40 -3.86 12.69
C ILE A 35 19.63 -5.24 12.03
N ASP A 36 19.73 -6.29 12.84
CA ASP A 36 19.96 -7.64 12.34
C ASP A 36 18.73 -8.19 11.61
N GLU A 37 17.52 -7.95 12.13
CA GLU A 37 16.25 -8.30 11.44
C GLU A 37 16.11 -7.57 10.11
N VAL A 38 16.37 -6.27 10.10
CA VAL A 38 16.29 -5.44 8.89
C VAL A 38 17.33 -5.88 7.85
N ARG A 39 18.57 -6.18 8.26
CA ARG A 39 19.61 -6.70 7.37
C ARG A 39 19.30 -8.11 6.88
N ALA A 40 18.74 -8.97 7.72
CA ALA A 40 18.33 -10.31 7.32
C ALA A 40 17.24 -10.28 6.25
N ALA A 41 16.24 -9.38 6.39
CA ALA A 41 15.23 -9.17 5.38
C ALA A 41 15.84 -8.72 4.03
N LYS A 42 16.76 -7.75 4.05
CA LYS A 42 17.47 -7.30 2.84
C LYS A 42 18.30 -8.41 2.19
N SER A 43 19.08 -9.16 3.01
CA SER A 43 19.95 -10.22 2.52
C SER A 43 19.17 -11.34 1.85
N ARG A 44 18.02 -11.71 2.40
CA ARG A 44 17.14 -12.76 1.85
C ARG A 44 16.72 -12.50 0.40
N VAL A 45 16.39 -11.25 0.06
CA VAL A 45 15.97 -10.92 -1.32
C VAL A 45 17.17 -10.73 -2.23
N ALA A 46 18.30 -10.25 -1.71
CA ALA A 46 19.52 -10.05 -2.46
C ALA A 46 20.13 -11.37 -3.01
N GLU A 47 19.85 -12.51 -2.38
CA GLU A 47 20.24 -13.84 -2.89
C GLU A 47 19.62 -14.18 -4.26
N TYR A 48 18.59 -13.43 -4.68
CA TYR A 48 17.88 -13.60 -5.95
C TYR A 48 18.08 -12.43 -6.92
N ASP A 49 19.12 -11.62 -6.73
CA ASP A 49 19.40 -10.40 -7.49
C ASP A 49 18.25 -9.37 -7.44
N LEU A 50 17.54 -9.33 -6.31
CA LEU A 50 16.46 -8.39 -6.04
C LEU A 50 16.87 -7.38 -4.97
N ASN A 51 16.30 -6.17 -5.02
CA ASN A 51 16.50 -5.12 -4.02
C ASN A 51 15.32 -5.10 -3.05
N LEU A 52 15.57 -4.99 -1.75
CA LEU A 52 14.52 -4.63 -0.80
C LEU A 52 14.40 -3.10 -0.78
N SER A 53 13.33 -2.56 -1.38
CA SER A 53 13.17 -1.10 -1.55
C SER A 53 12.13 -0.49 -0.63
N VAL A 54 11.19 -1.28 -0.13
CA VAL A 54 10.08 -0.78 0.69
C VAL A 54 9.82 -1.73 1.86
N ILE A 55 9.61 -1.17 3.04
CA ILE A 55 8.94 -1.86 4.15
C ILE A 55 7.51 -1.32 4.21
N GLU A 56 6.52 -2.22 4.22
CA GLU A 56 5.10 -1.88 4.17
C GLU A 56 4.24 -2.85 4.97
N GLY A 57 3.37 -2.30 5.83
CA GLY A 57 2.40 -3.08 6.60
C GLY A 57 2.96 -3.72 7.87
N TYR A 58 2.06 -4.03 8.79
CA TYR A 58 2.32 -4.60 10.12
C TYR A 58 3.18 -3.72 11.03
N LEU A 59 3.27 -2.43 10.72
CA LEU A 59 4.07 -1.48 11.49
C LEU A 59 3.50 -1.30 12.90
N PRO A 60 4.37 -1.04 13.90
CA PRO A 60 3.96 -0.68 15.26
C PRO A 60 3.44 0.77 15.27
N ILE A 61 2.18 0.98 14.89
CA ILE A 61 1.57 2.30 14.70
C ILE A 61 0.12 2.36 15.21
N GLU A 62 -0.43 1.23 15.64
CA GLU A 62 -1.85 1.16 15.95
C GLU A 62 -2.23 1.92 17.21
N GLN A 63 -1.41 1.86 18.27
CA GLN A 63 -1.67 2.61 19.49
C GLN A 63 -1.52 4.12 19.27
N ILE A 64 -0.62 4.52 18.36
CA ILE A 64 -0.51 5.93 17.92
C ILE A 64 -1.81 6.38 17.26
N LYS A 65 -2.34 5.61 16.29
CA LYS A 65 -3.61 5.89 15.61
C LYS A 65 -4.77 5.98 16.59
N LEU A 66 -4.83 5.08 17.56
CA LEU A 66 -5.85 5.04 18.60
C LEU A 66 -5.64 6.08 19.72
N GLY A 67 -4.48 6.71 19.79
CA GLY A 67 -4.13 7.69 20.80
C GLY A 67 -3.86 7.08 22.19
N ARG A 68 -3.36 5.86 22.20
CA ARG A 68 -3.06 5.07 23.38
C ARG A 68 -1.57 4.76 23.54
N ASP A 69 -0.74 5.22 22.57
CA ASP A 69 0.70 5.01 22.62
C ASP A 69 1.31 5.71 23.83
N ASP A 70 2.07 4.96 24.60
CA ASP A 70 2.87 5.46 25.74
C ASP A 70 4.26 5.98 25.33
N GLY A 71 4.50 6.06 24.02
CA GLY A 71 5.76 6.43 23.37
C GLY A 71 6.55 5.24 22.84
N SER A 72 6.13 4.02 23.14
CA SER A 72 6.85 2.80 22.71
C SER A 72 6.77 2.57 21.21
N GLU A 73 5.57 2.62 20.59
CA GLU A 73 5.43 2.47 19.15
C GLU A 73 6.17 3.58 18.37
N LEU A 74 6.14 4.81 18.88
CA LEU A 74 6.84 5.92 18.26
C LEU A 74 8.37 5.70 18.27
N GLU A 75 8.95 5.27 19.39
CA GLU A 75 10.39 4.98 19.45
C GLU A 75 10.76 3.75 18.61
N GLU A 76 9.90 2.76 18.55
CA GLU A 76 10.07 1.58 17.70
C GLU A 76 10.08 1.98 16.20
N LEU A 77 9.16 2.82 15.75
CA LEU A 77 9.17 3.38 14.40
C LEU A 77 10.42 4.20 14.08
N LYS A 78 10.84 5.06 15.02
CA LYS A 78 12.08 5.84 14.85
C LYS A 78 13.30 4.92 14.73
N GLN A 79 13.34 3.85 15.51
CA GLN A 79 14.41 2.87 15.47
C GLN A 79 14.43 2.10 14.15
N LEU A 80 13.26 1.65 13.69
CA LEU A 80 13.09 1.02 12.39
C LEU A 80 13.63 1.93 11.26
N VAL A 81 13.20 3.20 11.24
CA VAL A 81 13.63 4.16 10.21
C VAL A 81 15.15 4.38 10.21
N ARG A 82 15.78 4.47 11.40
CA ARG A 82 17.24 4.57 11.51
C ARG A 82 17.94 3.33 10.92
N HIS A 83 17.43 2.13 11.23
CA HIS A 83 18.00 0.88 10.75
C HIS A 83 17.74 0.65 9.27
N MET A 84 16.59 1.09 8.76
CA MET A 84 16.33 1.11 7.31
C MET A 84 17.36 1.97 6.57
N GLY A 85 17.68 3.17 7.11
CA GLY A 85 18.73 4.02 6.54
C GLY A 85 20.10 3.34 6.55
N GLN A 86 20.49 2.69 7.67
CA GLN A 86 21.75 1.93 7.76
C GLN A 86 21.80 0.72 6.82
N ALA A 87 20.66 0.12 6.53
CA ALA A 87 20.51 -0.99 5.60
C ALA A 87 20.24 -0.53 4.16
N GLU A 88 20.18 0.78 3.90
CA GLU A 88 19.88 1.36 2.58
C GLU A 88 18.53 0.86 2.01
N ILE A 89 17.49 0.84 2.83
CA ILE A 89 16.11 0.57 2.43
C ILE A 89 15.39 1.94 2.37
N PRO A 90 15.05 2.44 1.17
CA PRO A 90 14.74 3.87 1.01
C PRO A 90 13.32 4.28 1.39
N ILE A 91 12.36 3.36 1.49
CA ILE A 91 10.94 3.73 1.64
C ILE A 91 10.29 2.95 2.78
N LEU A 92 9.61 3.69 3.68
CA LEU A 92 8.65 3.16 4.65
C LEU A 92 7.24 3.56 4.20
N CYS A 93 6.41 2.58 3.85
CA CYS A 93 5.01 2.81 3.50
C CYS A 93 4.11 2.51 4.69
N TYR A 94 3.24 3.45 5.04
CA TYR A 94 2.33 3.34 6.17
C TYR A 94 0.93 3.85 5.80
N ASN A 95 -0.08 3.42 6.57
CA ASN A 95 -1.43 3.95 6.51
C ASN A 95 -1.84 4.54 7.86
N PHE A 96 -2.95 5.28 7.88
CA PHE A 96 -3.48 5.85 9.12
C PHE A 96 -4.93 5.42 9.40
N MET A 97 -5.28 4.20 8.99
CA MET A 97 -6.59 3.54 9.17
C MET A 97 -6.66 2.93 10.58
N ALA A 98 -7.16 3.69 11.56
CA ALA A 98 -7.24 3.24 12.95
C ALA A 98 -8.18 2.05 13.10
N GLY A 99 -7.73 0.97 13.72
CA GLY A 99 -8.52 -0.21 14.12
C GLY A 99 -9.09 -1.04 12.99
N THR A 100 -8.81 -0.71 11.74
CA THR A 100 -9.50 -1.35 10.62
C THR A 100 -8.60 -1.81 9.48
N ASP A 101 -7.39 -1.24 9.32
CA ASP A 101 -6.56 -1.45 8.14
C ASP A 101 -7.39 -1.51 6.83
N TRP A 102 -7.01 -2.25 5.79
CA TRP A 102 -7.85 -2.42 4.62
C TRP A 102 -8.91 -3.52 4.83
N VAL A 103 -10.12 -3.28 4.34
CA VAL A 103 -11.30 -4.08 4.65
C VAL A 103 -11.97 -4.55 3.36
N ARG A 104 -12.36 -5.83 3.32
CA ARG A 104 -13.18 -6.42 2.24
C ARG A 104 -14.40 -7.11 2.84
N THR A 105 -15.49 -7.12 2.10
CA THR A 105 -16.73 -7.84 2.48
C THR A 105 -16.93 -9.09 1.63
N ARG A 106 -16.14 -9.24 0.57
CA ARG A 106 -16.16 -10.40 -0.32
C ARG A 106 -14.74 -10.74 -0.78
N LEU A 107 -14.38 -12.03 -0.73
CA LEU A 107 -13.05 -12.51 -1.11
C LEU A 107 -13.06 -13.33 -2.42
N ASP A 108 -14.23 -13.61 -2.96
CA ASP A 108 -14.50 -14.55 -4.07
C ASP A 108 -15.41 -13.95 -5.14
N ALA A 109 -15.35 -12.65 -5.40
CA ALA A 109 -16.13 -12.03 -6.46
C ALA A 109 -15.66 -12.56 -7.82
N PRO A 110 -16.60 -12.98 -8.72
CA PRO A 110 -16.22 -13.52 -10.02
C PRO A 110 -15.68 -12.45 -10.96
N GLU A 111 -14.62 -12.77 -11.67
CA GLU A 111 -13.98 -11.94 -12.69
C GLU A 111 -13.78 -12.77 -13.98
N ARG A 112 -13.18 -12.18 -15.01
CA ARG A 112 -12.92 -12.76 -16.33
C ARG A 112 -12.40 -14.21 -16.23
N GLY A 113 -13.02 -15.11 -17.01
CA GLY A 113 -12.61 -16.51 -17.10
C GLY A 113 -12.86 -17.34 -15.84
N GLY A 114 -13.62 -16.83 -14.88
CA GLY A 114 -13.89 -17.49 -13.60
C GLY A 114 -12.80 -17.26 -12.53
N ALA A 115 -11.87 -16.35 -12.78
CA ALA A 115 -10.95 -15.90 -11.75
C ALA A 115 -11.70 -15.21 -10.59
N LEU A 116 -11.13 -15.21 -9.40
CA LEU A 116 -11.73 -14.63 -8.22
C LEU A 116 -10.98 -13.37 -7.79
N VAL A 117 -11.73 -12.36 -7.35
CA VAL A 117 -11.18 -11.11 -6.85
C VAL A 117 -11.84 -10.69 -5.55
N THR A 118 -11.20 -9.80 -4.81
CA THR A 118 -11.81 -9.24 -3.61
C THR A 118 -12.76 -8.08 -3.96
N GLY A 119 -13.69 -7.80 -3.06
CA GLY A 119 -14.65 -6.72 -3.22
C GLY A 119 -15.13 -6.16 -1.88
N PHE A 120 -15.68 -4.98 -1.93
CA PHE A 120 -16.26 -4.29 -0.79
C PHE A 120 -17.68 -3.82 -1.10
N ASN A 121 -18.58 -3.96 -0.13
CA ASN A 121 -19.89 -3.34 -0.16
C ASN A 121 -20.24 -2.87 1.26
N LEU A 122 -20.49 -1.58 1.42
CA LEU A 122 -20.78 -0.97 2.72
C LEU A 122 -22.01 -1.60 3.40
N LYS A 123 -22.96 -2.12 2.62
CA LYS A 123 -24.16 -2.79 3.17
C LYS A 123 -23.81 -4.09 3.91
N ASP A 124 -22.71 -4.72 3.52
CA ASP A 124 -22.25 -6.01 4.06
C ASP A 124 -21.14 -5.83 5.10
N VAL A 125 -20.86 -4.61 5.52
CA VAL A 125 -19.73 -4.26 6.40
C VAL A 125 -19.75 -5.01 7.75
N GLN A 126 -20.91 -5.48 8.20
CA GLN A 126 -21.01 -6.31 9.41
C GLN A 126 -20.39 -7.70 9.28
N GLN A 127 -20.14 -8.14 8.02
CA GLN A 127 -19.48 -9.40 7.66
C GLN A 127 -18.08 -9.16 7.10
N ALA A 128 -17.52 -7.98 7.36
CA ALA A 128 -16.23 -7.60 6.80
C ALA A 128 -15.07 -8.47 7.32
N PHE A 129 -14.09 -8.65 6.47
CA PHE A 129 -12.82 -9.29 6.79
C PHE A 129 -11.74 -8.19 6.90
N LEU A 130 -10.94 -8.26 7.96
CA LEU A 130 -9.68 -7.55 8.01
C LEU A 130 -8.65 -8.34 7.22
N LEU A 131 -7.97 -7.65 6.35
CA LEU A 131 -6.90 -8.19 5.54
C LEU A 131 -5.64 -7.35 5.83
N GLY A 132 -4.48 -7.96 5.80
CA GLY A 132 -3.24 -7.21 6.02
C GLY A 132 -2.61 -7.32 7.41
N HIS A 133 -3.06 -8.24 8.24
CA HIS A 133 -2.42 -8.63 9.50
C HIS A 133 -2.45 -10.15 9.63
N ASP A 134 -1.82 -10.74 10.67
CA ASP A 134 -1.73 -12.20 10.94
C ASP A 134 -3.06 -12.98 10.89
N SER A 135 -4.14 -12.29 10.66
CA SER A 135 -5.51 -12.77 10.64
C SER A 135 -6.14 -12.75 9.24
N MET A 136 -5.42 -13.18 8.21
CA MET A 136 -5.94 -13.26 6.85
C MET A 136 -7.37 -13.83 6.78
N GLY A 137 -8.31 -12.99 6.31
CA GLY A 137 -9.70 -13.39 6.22
C GLY A 137 -10.40 -13.62 7.57
N THR A 138 -9.84 -13.15 8.68
CA THR A 138 -10.52 -13.20 9.97
C THR A 138 -11.68 -12.20 9.98
N PRO A 139 -12.88 -12.62 10.39
CA PRO A 139 -13.99 -11.70 10.54
C PRO A 139 -13.63 -10.55 11.49
N TYR A 140 -13.96 -9.33 11.10
CA TYR A 140 -13.74 -8.16 11.93
C TYR A 140 -14.48 -8.29 13.25
N LYS A 141 -13.74 -8.27 14.36
CA LYS A 141 -14.34 -8.17 15.68
C LYS A 141 -14.69 -6.72 15.95
N ARG A 142 -15.97 -6.40 15.88
CA ARG A 142 -16.47 -5.07 16.16
C ARG A 142 -16.09 -4.66 17.58
N ASP A 143 -15.46 -3.51 17.71
CA ASP A 143 -15.38 -2.76 18.94
C ASP A 143 -16.30 -1.52 18.86
N GLU A 144 -16.65 -0.94 20.01
CA GLU A 144 -17.50 0.25 20.10
C GLU A 144 -16.70 1.55 20.09
N GLU A 145 -15.40 1.46 19.87
CA GLU A 145 -14.53 2.61 19.89
C GLU A 145 -14.78 3.54 18.71
N VAL A 146 -14.97 4.80 19.01
CA VAL A 146 -15.12 5.89 18.04
C VAL A 146 -13.83 6.69 17.97
N VAL A 147 -13.28 6.86 16.76
CA VAL A 147 -12.10 7.70 16.52
C VAL A 147 -12.49 8.84 15.60
N ALA A 148 -12.43 10.08 16.10
CA ALA A 148 -12.82 11.26 15.35
C ALA A 148 -11.72 11.72 14.40
N ALA A 149 -12.12 12.32 13.26
CA ALA A 149 -11.17 12.81 12.24
C ALA A 149 -10.17 13.84 12.78
N ASN A 150 -10.64 14.77 13.62
CA ASN A 150 -9.75 15.78 14.21
C ASN A 150 -8.69 15.16 15.13
N ASP A 151 -9.02 14.07 15.80
CA ASP A 151 -8.06 13.33 16.63
C ASP A 151 -7.02 12.64 15.77
N LEU A 152 -7.43 11.98 14.68
CA LEU A 152 -6.51 11.36 13.73
C LEU A 152 -5.56 12.39 13.11
N TRP A 153 -6.08 13.52 12.63
CA TRP A 153 -5.23 14.59 12.09
C TRP A 153 -4.21 15.12 13.10
N ARG A 154 -4.63 15.31 14.36
CA ARG A 154 -3.73 15.75 15.43
C ARG A 154 -2.65 14.71 15.74
N ARG A 155 -3.03 13.42 15.79
CA ARG A 155 -2.10 12.31 16.05
C ARG A 155 -1.13 12.13 14.88
N LEU A 156 -1.62 12.20 13.65
CA LEU A 156 -0.78 12.17 12.47
C LEU A 156 0.22 13.33 12.43
N GLY A 157 -0.22 14.55 12.74
CA GLY A 157 0.68 15.72 12.82
C GLY A 157 1.82 15.48 13.81
N ARG A 158 1.50 15.02 15.04
CA ARG A 158 2.51 14.69 16.05
C ARG A 158 3.47 13.59 15.62
N LEU A 159 2.93 12.53 15.00
CA LEU A 159 3.76 11.45 14.45
C LEU A 159 4.76 12.01 13.43
N LEU A 160 4.30 12.83 12.49
CA LEU A 160 5.15 13.37 11.44
C LEU A 160 6.18 14.39 11.99
N GLU A 161 5.81 15.24 12.95
CA GLU A 161 6.74 16.16 13.63
C GLU A 161 7.92 15.42 14.26
N GLU A 162 7.69 14.22 14.78
CA GLU A 162 8.69 13.38 15.43
C GLU A 162 9.46 12.46 14.47
N LEU A 163 8.78 11.93 13.46
CA LEU A 163 9.35 10.88 12.59
C LEU A 163 10.05 11.46 11.35
N VAL A 164 9.56 12.57 10.77
CA VAL A 164 10.13 13.16 9.56
C VAL A 164 11.59 13.60 9.77
N PRO A 165 11.99 14.26 10.88
CA PRO A 165 13.40 14.59 11.09
C PRO A 165 14.32 13.35 11.17
N VAL A 166 13.81 12.23 11.70
CA VAL A 166 14.55 10.96 11.75
C VAL A 166 14.68 10.37 10.34
N ALA A 167 13.61 10.44 9.55
CA ALA A 167 13.61 9.98 8.17
C ALA A 167 14.54 10.78 7.26
N GLU A 168 14.62 12.11 7.47
CA GLU A 168 15.58 12.98 6.78
C GLU A 168 17.03 12.59 7.09
N GLN A 169 17.36 12.38 8.36
CA GLN A 169 18.70 11.97 8.78
C GLN A 169 19.08 10.59 8.28
N ALA A 170 18.12 9.66 8.24
CA ALA A 170 18.31 8.30 7.77
C ALA A 170 18.30 8.16 6.23
N GLY A 171 17.86 9.19 5.51
CA GLY A 171 17.66 9.11 4.05
C GLY A 171 16.44 8.30 3.63
N VAL A 172 15.54 7.95 4.56
CA VAL A 172 14.32 7.17 4.31
C VAL A 172 13.16 8.09 3.97
N THR A 173 12.29 7.67 3.05
CA THR A 173 11.08 8.40 2.67
C THR A 173 9.85 7.72 3.26
N LEU A 174 9.05 8.47 3.99
CA LEU A 174 7.78 8.03 4.54
C LEU A 174 6.70 8.21 3.47
N THR A 175 5.99 7.16 3.09
CA THR A 175 4.93 7.24 2.07
C THR A 175 3.59 6.84 2.65
N MET A 176 2.65 7.78 2.70
CA MET A 176 1.30 7.55 3.18
C MET A 176 0.44 6.86 2.13
N HIS A 177 -0.14 5.72 2.49
CA HIS A 177 -1.17 5.03 1.69
C HIS A 177 -2.57 5.61 1.94
N PRO A 178 -3.43 5.72 0.91
CA PRO A 178 -4.82 6.15 1.10
C PRO A 178 -5.63 5.17 1.94
N ASP A 179 -6.72 5.66 2.51
CA ASP A 179 -7.68 4.79 3.20
C ASP A 179 -8.40 3.88 2.20
N ASP A 180 -8.46 2.59 2.47
CA ASP A 180 -9.12 1.58 1.64
C ASP A 180 -10.18 0.82 2.45
N PRO A 181 -11.49 1.02 2.17
CA PRO A 181 -12.08 1.99 1.23
C PRO A 181 -11.97 3.45 1.69
N PRO A 182 -11.96 4.43 0.76
CA PRO A 182 -11.82 5.85 1.09
C PRO A 182 -13.14 6.50 1.50
N LEU A 183 -13.78 5.93 2.51
CA LEU A 183 -15.02 6.44 3.11
C LEU A 183 -14.70 7.55 4.13
N PRO A 184 -15.65 8.41 4.49
CA PRO A 184 -15.46 9.37 5.59
C PRO A 184 -15.25 8.70 6.95
N ALA A 185 -15.85 7.53 7.14
CA ALA A 185 -15.70 6.70 8.34
C ALA A 185 -16.06 5.25 8.04
N LEU A 186 -15.47 4.32 8.77
CA LEU A 186 -15.76 2.90 8.68
C LEU A 186 -15.75 2.29 10.10
N LEU A 187 -16.80 1.55 10.46
CA LEU A 187 -16.91 0.80 11.73
C LEU A 187 -16.62 1.68 12.97
N GLY A 188 -17.14 2.93 12.99
CA GLY A 188 -16.96 3.87 14.09
C GLY A 188 -15.67 4.69 14.04
N LYS A 189 -14.76 4.42 13.11
CA LYS A 189 -13.50 5.13 12.97
C LYS A 189 -13.53 6.04 11.75
N SER A 190 -13.18 7.30 11.94
CA SER A 190 -12.99 8.23 10.84
C SER A 190 -11.83 7.80 9.95
N ARG A 191 -11.90 8.21 8.69
CA ARG A 191 -10.85 8.04 7.69
C ARG A 191 -10.45 9.39 7.16
N ILE A 192 -9.16 9.67 7.08
CA ILE A 192 -8.63 11.01 6.81
C ILE A 192 -7.81 11.11 5.54
N MET A 193 -7.42 9.96 4.93
CA MET A 193 -6.69 9.90 3.66
C MET A 193 -7.62 9.43 2.53
N ASN A 194 -8.75 10.13 2.35
CA ASN A 194 -9.85 9.72 1.49
C ASN A 194 -10.16 10.72 0.36
N SER A 195 -9.30 11.69 0.11
CA SER A 195 -9.41 12.65 -1.00
C SER A 195 -8.05 13.21 -1.40
N VAL A 196 -7.93 13.78 -2.59
CA VAL A 196 -6.70 14.46 -3.05
C VAL A 196 -6.33 15.62 -2.12
N GLU A 197 -7.31 16.37 -1.64
CA GLU A 197 -7.12 17.49 -0.70
C GLU A 197 -6.54 17.02 0.64
N SER A 198 -6.88 15.80 1.08
CA SER A 198 -6.28 15.20 2.28
C SER A 198 -4.78 14.94 2.10
N PHE A 199 -4.35 14.52 0.92
CA PHE A 199 -2.94 14.35 0.61
C PHE A 199 -2.19 15.68 0.46
N GLU A 200 -2.83 16.69 -0.13
CA GLU A 200 -2.27 18.07 -0.15
C GLU A 200 -2.09 18.60 1.28
N LYS A 201 -3.06 18.35 2.16
CA LYS A 201 -2.95 18.69 3.59
C LYS A 201 -1.85 17.91 4.29
N LEU A 202 -1.73 16.59 4.03
CA LEU A 202 -0.66 15.75 4.58
C LEU A 202 0.73 16.33 4.31
N ILE A 203 0.98 16.73 3.06
CA ILE A 203 2.26 17.31 2.64
C ILE A 203 2.57 18.62 3.39
N GLN A 204 1.52 19.39 3.71
CA GLN A 204 1.65 20.67 4.42
C GLN A 204 1.77 20.52 5.94
N LEU A 205 1.45 19.38 6.55
CA LEU A 205 1.61 19.17 7.99
C LEU A 205 3.06 19.31 8.44
N VAL A 206 3.96 18.65 7.71
CA VAL A 206 5.43 18.76 7.93
C VAL A 206 6.05 18.76 6.53
N PRO A 207 6.28 19.94 5.94
CA PRO A 207 6.86 20.05 4.61
C PRO A 207 8.27 19.47 4.56
N SER A 208 8.44 18.37 3.82
CA SER A 208 9.72 17.68 3.65
C SER A 208 9.67 16.80 2.40
N PRO A 209 10.78 16.62 1.68
CA PRO A 209 10.87 15.64 0.61
C PRO A 209 10.76 14.19 1.11
N ARG A 210 10.83 13.98 2.44
CA ARG A 210 10.69 12.68 3.09
C ARG A 210 9.27 12.42 3.61
N ASN A 211 8.37 13.41 3.60
CA ASN A 211 6.95 13.26 3.83
C ASN A 211 6.25 13.17 2.46
N ALA A 212 5.91 11.96 2.03
CA ALA A 212 5.54 11.67 0.66
C ALA A 212 4.30 10.76 0.56
N ILE A 213 3.96 10.36 -0.65
CA ILE A 213 2.72 9.67 -0.99
C ILE A 213 3.01 8.30 -1.59
N CYS A 214 2.31 7.27 -1.10
CA CYS A 214 2.05 6.05 -1.81
C CYS A 214 0.77 6.24 -2.65
N PHE A 215 0.90 6.37 -3.95
CA PHE A 215 -0.24 6.55 -4.85
C PHE A 215 -0.86 5.18 -5.18
N CYS A 216 -1.96 4.84 -4.51
CA CYS A 216 -2.69 3.60 -4.78
C CYS A 216 -3.71 3.82 -5.89
N GLN A 217 -3.37 3.45 -7.10
CA GLN A 217 -4.22 3.64 -8.28
C GLN A 217 -5.56 2.90 -8.18
N GLY A 218 -5.68 1.84 -7.37
CA GLY A 218 -6.97 1.20 -7.14
C GLY A 218 -7.87 1.94 -6.15
N THR A 219 -7.31 2.78 -5.27
CA THR A 219 -8.11 3.52 -4.28
C THR A 219 -8.52 4.90 -4.77
N PHE A 220 -7.63 5.65 -5.42
CA PHE A 220 -7.94 6.99 -5.93
C PHE A 220 -9.16 7.06 -6.87
N PRO A 221 -9.38 6.12 -7.83
CA PRO A 221 -10.56 6.17 -8.70
C PRO A 221 -11.86 6.08 -7.93
N THR A 222 -11.90 5.30 -6.85
CA THR A 222 -13.11 5.20 -6.03
C THR A 222 -13.44 6.49 -5.28
N MET A 223 -12.48 7.43 -5.14
CA MET A 223 -12.74 8.78 -4.63
C MET A 223 -13.50 9.66 -5.65
N GLY A 224 -13.75 9.18 -6.86
CA GLY A 224 -14.43 9.93 -7.92
C GLY A 224 -13.57 10.99 -8.60
N VAL A 225 -12.24 10.82 -8.59
CA VAL A 225 -11.28 11.77 -9.18
C VAL A 225 -10.76 11.26 -10.53
N ASP A 226 -10.38 12.18 -11.40
CA ASP A 226 -9.57 11.87 -12.57
C ASP A 226 -8.15 11.52 -12.12
N LEU A 227 -7.68 10.32 -12.49
CA LEU A 227 -6.38 9.83 -12.05
C LEU A 227 -5.20 10.60 -12.63
N VAL A 228 -5.31 11.02 -13.89
CA VAL A 228 -4.24 11.79 -14.55
C VAL A 228 -4.11 13.16 -13.89
N ASP A 229 -5.25 13.81 -13.58
CA ASP A 229 -5.25 15.06 -12.83
C ASP A 229 -4.70 14.88 -11.41
N ALA A 230 -5.13 13.84 -10.69
CA ALA A 230 -4.61 13.54 -9.35
C ALA A 230 -3.09 13.28 -9.35
N ILE A 231 -2.58 12.53 -10.33
CA ILE A 231 -1.14 12.31 -10.49
C ILE A 231 -0.41 13.63 -10.73
N ARG A 232 -0.93 14.50 -11.58
CA ARG A 232 -0.32 15.82 -11.84
C ARG A 232 -0.35 16.74 -10.62
N ARG A 233 -1.46 16.77 -9.88
CA ARG A 233 -1.58 17.57 -8.65
C ARG A 233 -0.62 17.14 -7.56
N LEU A 234 -0.47 15.83 -7.34
CA LEU A 234 0.36 15.26 -6.28
C LEU A 234 1.81 14.99 -6.71
N GLY A 235 2.06 14.97 -8.00
CA GLY A 235 3.25 14.72 -8.79
C GLY A 235 4.56 14.50 -8.03
N SER A 236 5.26 15.58 -7.69
CA SER A 236 6.58 15.52 -7.05
C SER A 236 6.60 14.85 -5.66
N HIS A 237 5.44 14.61 -5.06
CA HIS A 237 5.32 13.95 -3.77
C HIS A 237 5.01 12.45 -3.88
N ILE A 238 4.72 11.93 -5.06
CA ILE A 238 4.54 10.50 -5.29
C ILE A 238 5.94 9.84 -5.30
N ARG A 239 6.16 8.89 -4.37
CA ARG A 239 7.44 8.17 -4.25
C ARG A 239 7.29 6.66 -4.33
N TYR A 240 6.06 6.16 -4.26
CA TYR A 240 5.70 4.75 -4.35
C TYR A 240 4.33 4.62 -4.99
N VAL A 241 4.12 3.59 -5.81
CA VAL A 241 2.86 3.39 -6.54
C VAL A 241 2.37 1.96 -6.38
N HIS A 242 1.10 1.83 -5.98
CA HIS A 242 0.31 0.62 -6.11
C HIS A 242 -0.49 0.71 -7.41
N TYR A 243 -0.17 -0.16 -8.36
CA TYR A 243 -0.72 -0.11 -9.71
C TYR A 243 -1.70 -1.25 -9.93
N ARG A 244 -2.97 -1.00 -9.71
CA ARG A 244 -4.10 -1.92 -9.90
C ARG A 244 -5.33 -1.17 -10.37
N ASP A 245 -6.40 -1.89 -10.71
CA ASP A 245 -7.66 -1.26 -11.07
C ASP A 245 -8.85 -1.86 -10.32
N VAL A 246 -9.91 -1.08 -10.18
CA VAL A 246 -11.15 -1.45 -9.50
C VAL A 246 -12.34 -0.93 -10.29
N ARG A 247 -13.49 -1.58 -10.13
CA ARG A 247 -14.76 -1.15 -10.73
C ARG A 247 -15.75 -0.84 -9.62
N GLY A 248 -16.23 0.41 -9.56
CA GLY A 248 -17.23 0.83 -8.57
C GLY A 248 -16.95 2.19 -7.94
N CYS A 249 -17.45 2.37 -6.73
CA CYS A 249 -17.37 3.60 -5.93
C CYS A 249 -16.94 3.26 -4.49
N PRO A 250 -16.70 4.25 -3.60
CA PRO A 250 -16.19 3.99 -2.26
C PRO A 250 -17.07 3.04 -1.44
N GLU A 251 -18.39 3.11 -1.64
CA GLU A 251 -19.37 2.30 -0.92
C GLU A 251 -19.53 0.89 -1.50
N SER A 252 -19.11 0.67 -2.76
CA SER A 252 -19.26 -0.64 -3.43
C SER A 252 -18.33 -0.75 -4.61
N PHE A 253 -17.35 -1.63 -4.53
CA PHE A 253 -16.42 -1.91 -5.62
C PHE A 253 -15.98 -3.37 -5.63
N VAL A 254 -15.47 -3.78 -6.78
CA VAL A 254 -14.74 -5.05 -6.97
C VAL A 254 -13.41 -4.77 -7.65
N GLU A 255 -12.41 -5.56 -7.32
CA GLU A 255 -11.13 -5.51 -7.99
C GLU A 255 -11.20 -6.16 -9.35
N THR A 256 -10.23 -5.90 -10.22
CA THR A 256 -10.22 -6.41 -11.60
C THR A 256 -8.84 -6.96 -11.96
N PHE A 257 -8.75 -7.62 -13.11
CA PHE A 257 -7.45 -7.71 -13.76
C PHE A 257 -6.93 -6.30 -14.09
N HIS A 258 -5.64 -6.14 -14.16
CA HIS A 258 -4.98 -4.87 -14.48
C HIS A 258 -5.36 -4.30 -15.87
N ASP A 259 -5.82 -5.15 -16.78
CA ASP A 259 -6.26 -4.80 -18.13
C ASP A 259 -7.78 -4.81 -18.32
N ASN A 260 -8.56 -5.04 -17.26
CA ASN A 260 -10.02 -5.25 -17.35
C ASN A 260 -10.84 -4.29 -16.49
N GLY A 261 -10.26 -3.25 -15.96
CA GLY A 261 -10.97 -2.20 -15.24
C GLY A 261 -11.29 -0.98 -16.12
N PRO A 262 -11.90 0.06 -15.54
CA PRO A 262 -12.28 1.28 -16.26
C PRO A 262 -11.14 2.27 -16.49
N THR A 263 -10.00 2.11 -15.81
CA THR A 263 -8.89 3.05 -15.87
C THR A 263 -8.13 2.98 -17.20
N ASP A 264 -7.84 4.14 -17.81
CA ASP A 264 -6.86 4.21 -18.89
C ASP A 264 -5.43 4.03 -18.30
N MET A 265 -5.05 2.76 -18.13
CA MET A 265 -3.75 2.38 -17.56
C MET A 265 -2.56 2.98 -18.34
N PRO A 266 -2.55 2.99 -19.69
CA PRO A 266 -1.52 3.71 -20.44
C PRO A 266 -1.44 5.21 -20.14
N ALA A 267 -2.57 5.89 -19.96
CA ALA A 267 -2.58 7.33 -19.65
C ALA A 267 -2.01 7.61 -18.27
N THR A 268 -2.35 6.80 -17.26
CA THR A 268 -1.79 6.97 -15.91
C THR A 268 -0.29 6.68 -15.89
N MET A 269 0.20 5.70 -16.65
CA MET A 269 1.63 5.42 -16.76
C MET A 269 2.38 6.61 -17.40
N ARG A 270 1.80 7.22 -18.45
CA ARG A 270 2.36 8.46 -19.05
C ARG A 270 2.37 9.61 -18.06
N ALA A 271 1.27 9.80 -17.31
CA ALA A 271 1.20 10.87 -16.31
C ALA A 271 2.24 10.71 -15.20
N LEU A 272 2.50 9.49 -14.73
CA LEU A 272 3.57 9.22 -13.77
C LEU A 272 4.95 9.61 -14.34
N ARG A 273 5.21 9.35 -15.62
CA ARG A 273 6.44 9.81 -16.27
C ARG A 273 6.50 11.33 -16.42
N GLU A 274 5.41 11.96 -16.84
CA GLU A 274 5.32 13.43 -16.98
C GLU A 274 5.68 14.16 -15.68
N VAL A 275 5.29 13.61 -14.54
CA VAL A 275 5.64 14.20 -13.22
C VAL A 275 7.03 13.76 -12.71
N GLY A 276 7.78 12.99 -13.46
CA GLY A 276 9.13 12.56 -13.13
C GLY A 276 9.18 11.45 -12.06
N PHE A 277 8.10 10.65 -11.92
CA PHE A 277 8.12 9.51 -11.01
C PHE A 277 9.13 8.46 -11.48
N ASP A 278 10.05 8.09 -10.60
CA ASP A 278 11.13 7.12 -10.85
C ASP A 278 11.21 6.02 -9.78
N GLY A 279 10.25 6.00 -8.85
CA GLY A 279 10.20 5.06 -7.73
C GLY A 279 9.69 3.66 -8.05
N PRO A 280 9.54 2.82 -7.01
CA PRO A 280 8.95 1.49 -7.14
C PRO A 280 7.47 1.57 -7.54
N ILE A 281 7.07 0.71 -8.50
CA ILE A 281 5.70 0.49 -8.92
C ILE A 281 5.39 -0.99 -8.80
N ARG A 282 4.36 -1.36 -8.07
CA ARG A 282 3.98 -2.75 -7.88
C ARG A 282 2.54 -3.05 -8.24
N PRO A 283 2.24 -4.25 -8.77
CA PRO A 283 0.88 -4.74 -8.71
C PRO A 283 0.48 -4.82 -7.23
N ASP A 284 -0.70 -4.33 -6.93
CA ASP A 284 -1.24 -4.39 -5.57
C ASP A 284 -2.04 -5.70 -5.41
N HIS A 285 -3.37 -5.64 -5.44
CA HIS A 285 -4.16 -6.85 -5.44
C HIS A 285 -4.31 -7.41 -6.86
N VAL A 286 -4.27 -8.73 -6.95
CA VAL A 286 -4.34 -9.48 -8.21
C VAL A 286 -5.47 -10.51 -8.14
N PRO A 287 -6.07 -10.89 -9.27
CA PRO A 287 -7.02 -11.98 -9.31
C PRO A 287 -6.36 -13.31 -8.93
N GLN A 288 -7.10 -14.14 -8.21
CA GLN A 288 -6.79 -15.53 -7.94
C GLN A 288 -7.20 -16.38 -9.15
N LEU A 289 -6.24 -17.10 -9.71
CA LEU A 289 -6.45 -17.92 -10.91
C LEU A 289 -6.66 -19.39 -10.54
N VAL A 290 -7.08 -20.19 -11.52
CA VAL A 290 -7.25 -21.64 -11.38
C VAL A 290 -5.95 -22.29 -10.88
N GLY A 291 -6.06 -23.12 -9.85
CA GLY A 291 -4.93 -23.79 -9.22
C GLY A 291 -4.30 -23.02 -8.05
N GLU A 292 -4.92 -21.93 -7.64
CA GLU A 292 -4.47 -21.11 -6.50
C GLU A 292 -5.54 -21.00 -5.38
N GLU A 293 -6.45 -21.99 -5.29
CA GLU A 293 -7.64 -21.95 -4.42
C GLU A 293 -7.29 -21.80 -2.93
N ASP A 294 -6.11 -22.29 -2.52
CA ASP A 294 -5.60 -22.16 -1.15
C ASP A 294 -4.75 -20.91 -0.92
N GLY A 295 -4.62 -20.05 -1.93
CA GLY A 295 -3.80 -18.84 -1.87
C GLY A 295 -4.48 -17.67 -1.16
N GLU A 296 -3.68 -16.70 -0.72
CA GLU A 296 -4.19 -15.47 -0.10
C GLU A 296 -4.96 -14.63 -1.13
N PRO A 297 -6.26 -14.32 -0.88
CA PRO A 297 -7.04 -13.49 -1.79
C PRO A 297 -6.38 -12.13 -2.08
N GLY A 298 -6.21 -11.81 -3.36
CA GLY A 298 -5.52 -10.61 -3.82
C GLY A 298 -3.99 -10.73 -3.88
N TYR A 299 -3.39 -11.82 -3.38
CA TYR A 299 -1.93 -11.95 -3.27
C TYR A 299 -1.34 -13.21 -3.90
N THR A 300 -2.11 -13.93 -4.71
CA THR A 300 -1.68 -15.16 -5.38
C THR A 300 -0.66 -14.93 -6.50
N MET A 301 0.16 -15.93 -6.83
CA MET A 301 1.34 -15.73 -7.68
C MET A 301 1.00 -15.68 -9.18
N LEU A 302 0.05 -16.48 -9.68
CA LEU A 302 -0.26 -16.48 -11.11
C LEU A 302 -0.86 -15.15 -11.56
N GLY A 303 -1.74 -14.56 -10.75
CA GLY A 303 -2.27 -13.21 -10.99
C GLY A 303 -1.15 -12.16 -10.99
N ARG A 304 -0.13 -12.32 -10.15
CA ARG A 304 1.05 -11.43 -10.14
C ARG A 304 1.89 -11.58 -11.40
N LEU A 305 2.13 -12.80 -11.87
CA LEU A 305 2.89 -13.01 -13.12
C LEU A 305 2.23 -12.31 -14.30
N PHE A 306 0.89 -12.40 -14.39
CA PHE A 306 0.12 -11.64 -15.39
C PHE A 306 0.35 -10.11 -15.22
N ALA A 307 0.22 -9.61 -13.99
CA ALA A 307 0.34 -8.18 -13.69
C ALA A 307 1.76 -7.66 -13.97
N TYR A 308 2.81 -8.42 -13.67
CA TYR A 308 4.19 -8.03 -14.00
C TYR A 308 4.38 -7.84 -15.49
N GLY A 309 3.89 -8.79 -16.31
CA GLY A 309 3.98 -8.69 -17.76
C GLY A 309 3.24 -7.46 -18.29
N TYR A 310 2.04 -7.20 -17.77
CA TYR A 310 1.23 -6.05 -18.18
C TYR A 310 1.88 -4.71 -17.79
N ILE A 311 2.27 -4.53 -16.53
CA ILE A 311 2.90 -3.29 -16.03
C ILE A 311 4.22 -3.04 -16.78
N ARG A 312 5.04 -4.07 -16.95
CA ARG A 312 6.30 -3.97 -17.70
C ARG A 312 6.08 -3.57 -19.15
N GLY A 313 5.06 -4.16 -19.80
CA GLY A 313 4.68 -3.77 -21.16
C GLY A 313 4.27 -2.30 -21.24
N LEU A 314 3.51 -1.77 -20.28
CA LEU A 314 3.17 -0.36 -20.20
C LEU A 314 4.39 0.54 -19.94
N MET A 315 5.28 0.13 -19.04
CA MET A 315 6.53 0.86 -18.81
C MET A 315 7.36 1.01 -20.10
N GLN A 316 7.49 -0.06 -20.88
CA GLN A 316 8.21 -0.04 -22.16
C GLN A 316 7.49 0.75 -23.24
N ALA A 317 6.17 0.63 -23.34
CA ALA A 317 5.39 1.33 -24.37
C ALA A 317 5.24 2.83 -24.14
N THR A 318 5.60 3.32 -22.96
CA THR A 318 5.50 4.75 -22.59
C THR A 318 6.88 5.42 -22.44
N GLU A 319 7.96 4.74 -22.78
CA GLU A 319 9.36 5.28 -22.86
C GLU A 319 9.56 6.31 -24.01
#